data_d10c7cff34a00c658b2dbd63708f0b02
#
_entry.id   d10c7cff34a00c658b2dbd63708f0b02
#
_cell.length_a   1.000
_cell.length_b   1.000
_cell.length_c   1.000
_cell.angle_alpha   90.00
_cell.angle_beta   90.00
_cell.angle_gamma   90.00
#
_symmetry.space_group_name_H-M   'P 1'
#
loop_
_entity.id
_entity.type
_entity.pdbx_description
1 polymer ?
#
loop_
_entity_poly.entity_id
_entity_poly.type
_entity_poly.pdbx_seq_one_letter_code
_entity_poly.pdbx_strand_id
1 'polypeptide(L)'
;MDAEQGARSGELIVVTEGIVRELPPILAGTTPDQVEARVERFFLSVAQIFEAWVNRRASHHTQRAYRQDVMAFIAYRQIPWPDQAIALLQTSVADVHAWRDRLLTDGAAPKTLNRRIASLSSFFKYLQAAAAELRLPITVPNPAHAQFLGREAADPREETRALSATRARQLMGLPAGDTIFDYRDRAILKFYLYSGARLAAGCRLGVEDFHQDPDGATIRLSEKGARRRTVGLHFTAAEAIQDYIARARLTDGPLFRPQKNSRSKTLAATPFDPSTMYRLIMGYLERLPREARAQDDGPPPPCPYSPHSLRATTATLLLGAGVDIRKVQELLGHRHITTTQIYDKRRIAAAQGASHDMPI
;
A
#
# COMPACT_ATOMS: atom_id res chain seq x y z
N MET A 1 34.06 2.34 63.24
CA MET A 1 32.65 2.18 63.69
C MET A 1 31.85 3.17 62.88
N ASP A 2 31.47 2.71 61.74
CA ASP A 2 30.12 2.41 61.30
C ASP A 2 29.25 3.62 61.00
N ALA A 3 28.98 3.85 59.76
CA ALA A 3 27.62 4.06 59.29
C ALA A 3 27.54 3.90 57.76
N GLU A 4 27.20 2.69 57.37
CA GLU A 4 26.48 2.44 56.14
C GLU A 4 25.17 3.24 56.14
N GLN A 5 24.93 4.04 55.11
CA GLN A 5 23.58 4.46 54.77
C GLN A 5 23.33 4.12 53.33
N GLY A 6 22.37 3.21 53.17
CA GLY A 6 21.94 2.61 51.94
C GLY A 6 21.45 3.64 50.92
N ALA A 7 21.90 3.46 49.68
CA ALA A 7 21.42 4.16 48.53
C ALA A 7 19.93 3.84 48.30
N ARG A 8 19.06 4.83 48.45
CA ARG A 8 17.68 4.77 47.95
C ARG A 8 17.73 4.95 46.41
N SER A 9 17.18 3.98 45.72
CA SER A 9 17.01 4.01 44.28
C SER A 9 16.11 5.19 43.90
N GLY A 10 16.58 6.08 43.04
CA GLY A 10 15.79 7.13 42.38
C GLY A 10 16.27 8.54 42.56
N GLU A 11 17.29 8.83 43.35
CA GLU A 11 17.87 10.17 43.45
C GLU A 11 19.02 10.34 42.46
N LEU A 12 18.86 11.29 41.53
CA LEU A 12 19.98 11.85 40.79
C LEU A 12 21.05 12.33 41.78
N ILE A 13 22.21 11.70 41.75
CA ILE A 13 23.37 12.12 42.57
C ILE A 13 23.76 13.54 42.13
N VAL A 14 23.36 14.51 42.87
CA VAL A 14 23.89 15.87 42.78
C VAL A 14 25.25 15.88 43.43
N VAL A 15 26.31 15.79 42.63
CA VAL A 15 27.68 15.91 43.12
C VAL A 15 27.90 17.36 43.46
N THR A 16 28.06 17.64 44.76
CA THR A 16 28.33 18.93 45.33
C THR A 16 29.81 19.26 45.27
N GLU A 17 30.09 20.53 44.96
CA GLU A 17 31.32 21.33 45.17
C GLU A 17 32.65 20.77 44.65
N GLY A 18 33.14 21.39 43.57
CA GLY A 18 34.52 21.27 43.07
C GLY A 18 34.70 20.61 41.71
N ILE A 19 33.68 20.02 41.16
CA ILE A 19 33.75 19.53 39.79
C ILE A 19 33.22 20.62 38.85
N VAL A 20 34.09 21.16 38.01
CA VAL A 20 33.68 21.99 36.87
C VAL A 20 32.74 21.10 36.04
N ARG A 21 31.44 21.39 36.08
CA ARG A 21 30.44 20.72 35.29
C ARG A 21 30.61 21.17 33.84
N GLU A 22 31.42 20.47 33.09
CA GLU A 22 31.32 20.53 31.66
C GLU A 22 30.00 19.87 31.28
N LEU A 23 29.05 20.67 30.83
CA LEU A 23 27.85 20.11 30.23
C LEU A 23 28.25 19.21 29.05
N PRO A 24 27.55 18.07 28.83
CA PRO A 24 27.77 17.26 27.63
C PRO A 24 27.80 18.15 26.38
N PRO A 25 28.62 17.86 25.37
CA PRO A 25 28.75 18.70 24.17
C PRO A 25 27.42 19.12 23.55
N ILE A 26 26.39 18.29 23.68
CA ILE A 26 25.01 18.53 23.22
C ILE A 26 24.33 19.69 23.97
N LEU A 27 24.75 19.99 25.21
CA LEU A 27 24.22 21.04 26.05
C LEU A 27 25.19 22.21 26.22
N ALA A 28 26.38 22.15 25.63
CA ALA A 28 27.38 23.20 25.73
C ALA A 28 26.80 24.52 25.25
N GLY A 29 26.97 25.58 26.09
CA GLY A 29 26.45 26.93 25.81
C GLY A 29 24.95 27.10 26.04
N THR A 30 24.24 26.15 26.68
CA THR A 30 22.83 26.30 27.06
C THR A 30 22.67 26.34 28.58
N THR A 31 21.76 27.19 29.07
CA THR A 31 21.37 27.21 30.48
C THR A 31 20.28 26.15 30.75
N PRO A 32 20.13 25.67 32.01
CA PRO A 32 19.03 24.77 32.39
C PRO A 32 17.66 25.30 31.95
N ASP A 33 17.37 26.56 32.17
CA ASP A 33 16.10 27.20 31.79
C ASP A 33 15.87 27.16 30.27
N GLN A 34 16.93 27.35 29.47
CA GLN A 34 16.84 27.23 28.02
C GLN A 34 16.55 25.77 27.56
N VAL A 35 17.10 24.80 28.26
CA VAL A 35 16.83 23.39 27.99
C VAL A 35 15.37 23.07 28.34
N GLU A 36 14.91 23.52 29.50
CA GLU A 36 13.52 23.33 29.92
C GLU A 36 12.54 23.98 28.96
N ALA A 37 12.74 25.21 28.56
CA ALA A 37 11.91 25.91 27.57
C ALA A 37 11.90 25.21 26.20
N ARG A 38 13.01 24.58 25.79
CA ARG A 38 13.06 23.79 24.56
C ARG A 38 12.26 22.49 24.70
N VAL A 39 12.37 21.79 25.83
CA VAL A 39 11.62 20.58 26.13
C VAL A 39 10.12 20.88 26.17
N GLU A 40 9.71 21.92 26.84
CA GLU A 40 8.31 22.37 26.88
C GLU A 40 7.78 22.68 25.49
N ARG A 41 8.54 23.44 24.69
CA ARG A 41 8.17 23.76 23.31
C ARG A 41 8.02 22.50 22.44
N PHE A 42 8.89 21.51 22.63
CA PHE A 42 8.76 20.21 21.94
C PHE A 42 7.45 19.53 22.30
N PHE A 43 7.10 19.48 23.59
CA PHE A 43 5.86 18.85 24.05
C PHE A 43 4.62 19.57 23.50
N LEU A 44 4.63 20.90 23.47
CA LEU A 44 3.54 21.69 22.89
C LEU A 44 3.44 21.55 21.36
N SER A 45 4.51 21.14 20.70
CA SER A 45 4.55 21.00 19.23
C SER A 45 4.20 19.60 18.71
N VAL A 46 3.80 18.65 19.55
CA VAL A 46 3.52 17.25 19.13
C VAL A 46 2.50 17.16 17.98
N ALA A 47 1.44 17.96 18.00
CA ALA A 47 0.46 18.02 16.91
C ALA A 47 1.06 18.58 15.61
N GLN A 48 1.92 19.57 15.68
CA GLN A 48 2.62 20.12 14.51
C GLN A 48 3.63 19.12 13.94
N ILE A 49 4.34 18.40 14.80
CA ILE A 49 5.25 17.32 14.41
C ILE A 49 4.48 16.19 13.72
N PHE A 50 3.26 15.87 14.18
CA PHE A 50 2.39 14.90 13.51
C PHE A 50 2.04 15.36 12.08
N GLU A 51 1.66 16.61 11.88
CA GLU A 51 1.38 17.15 10.55
C GLU A 51 2.62 17.09 9.65
N ALA A 52 3.79 17.45 10.15
CA ALA A 52 5.05 17.34 9.42
C ALA A 52 5.37 15.88 9.04
N TRP A 53 5.15 14.93 9.97
CA TRP A 53 5.34 13.52 9.72
C TRP A 53 4.40 12.98 8.63
N VAL A 54 3.13 13.38 8.61
CA VAL A 54 2.18 13.01 7.56
C VAL A 54 2.62 13.60 6.22
N ASN A 55 2.91 14.90 6.19
CA ASN A 55 3.16 15.67 4.97
C ASN A 55 4.50 15.33 4.28
N ARG A 56 5.47 14.72 4.99
CA ARG A 56 6.71 14.25 4.38
C ARG A 56 6.54 13.17 3.30
N ARG A 57 5.34 12.60 3.17
CA ARG A 57 5.02 11.59 2.16
C ARG A 57 4.53 12.25 0.88
N ALA A 58 5.14 11.90 -0.26
CA ALA A 58 4.77 12.46 -1.55
C ALA A 58 3.35 12.06 -2.05
N SER A 59 2.80 10.96 -1.53
CA SER A 59 1.50 10.44 -1.98
C SER A 59 0.39 10.83 -1.00
N HIS A 60 -0.63 11.55 -1.48
CA HIS A 60 -1.83 11.88 -0.69
C HIS A 60 -2.56 10.65 -0.15
N HIS A 61 -2.58 9.54 -0.89
CA HIS A 61 -3.15 8.28 -0.39
C HIS A 61 -2.37 7.74 0.82
N THR A 62 -1.04 7.84 0.79
CA THR A 62 -0.19 7.43 1.91
C THR A 62 -0.36 8.38 3.10
N GLN A 63 -0.42 9.69 2.86
CA GLN A 63 -0.70 10.69 3.89
C GLN A 63 -2.03 10.41 4.59
N ARG A 64 -3.09 10.20 3.80
CA ARG A 64 -4.43 9.90 4.32
C ARG A 64 -4.44 8.62 5.17
N ALA A 65 -3.81 7.54 4.67
CA ALA A 65 -3.74 6.27 5.40
C ALA A 65 -3.01 6.42 6.73
N TYR A 66 -1.85 7.10 6.75
CA TYR A 66 -1.07 7.34 7.95
C TYR A 66 -1.82 8.18 8.96
N ARG A 67 -2.45 9.26 8.49
CA ARG A 67 -3.31 10.10 9.32
C ARG A 67 -4.43 9.30 9.95
N GLN A 68 -5.19 8.53 9.15
CA GLN A 68 -6.29 7.70 9.65
C GLN A 68 -5.83 6.67 10.68
N ASP A 69 -4.67 6.04 10.47
CA ASP A 69 -4.16 5.02 11.38
C ASP A 69 -3.82 5.58 12.77
N VAL A 70 -3.10 6.70 12.81
CA VAL A 70 -2.69 7.31 14.08
C VAL A 70 -3.88 7.99 14.76
N MET A 71 -4.73 8.66 13.99
CA MET A 71 -5.96 9.27 14.53
C MET A 71 -6.92 8.23 15.12
N ALA A 72 -6.97 7.01 14.56
CA ALA A 72 -7.75 5.92 15.13
C ALA A 72 -7.22 5.49 16.53
N PHE A 73 -5.91 5.53 16.75
CA PHE A 73 -5.33 5.29 18.08
C PHE A 73 -5.60 6.44 19.05
N ILE A 74 -5.45 7.68 18.59
CA ILE A 74 -5.74 8.89 19.38
C ILE A 74 -7.21 8.88 19.85
N ALA A 75 -8.14 8.54 18.93
CA ALA A 75 -9.56 8.40 19.26
C ALA A 75 -9.82 7.26 20.26
N TYR A 76 -9.16 6.10 20.10
CA TYR A 76 -9.24 4.99 21.04
C TYR A 76 -8.80 5.40 22.46
N ARG A 77 -7.72 6.19 22.56
CA ARG A 77 -7.20 6.73 23.82
C ARG A 77 -8.01 7.92 24.34
N GLN A 78 -9.03 8.38 23.60
CA GLN A 78 -9.84 9.55 23.94
C GLN A 78 -9.01 10.83 24.19
N ILE A 79 -7.89 10.98 23.48
CA ILE A 79 -7.03 12.14 23.59
C ILE A 79 -7.69 13.31 22.83
N PRO A 80 -8.02 14.45 23.50
CA PRO A 80 -8.47 15.66 22.82
C PRO A 80 -7.38 16.18 21.88
N TRP A 81 -7.64 16.09 20.59
CA TRP A 81 -6.67 16.45 19.56
C TRP A 81 -7.11 17.69 18.79
N PRO A 82 -6.26 18.68 18.56
CA PRO A 82 -4.81 18.75 18.86
C PRO A 82 -4.47 19.27 20.27
N ASP A 83 -5.44 19.71 21.07
CA ASP A 83 -5.26 20.52 22.27
C ASP A 83 -4.46 19.81 23.38
N GLN A 84 -4.61 18.50 23.49
CA GLN A 84 -3.88 17.68 24.46
C GLN A 84 -2.97 16.64 23.77
N ALA A 85 -2.37 17.02 22.65
CA ALA A 85 -1.51 16.12 21.87
C ALA A 85 -0.33 15.54 22.69
N ILE A 86 0.12 16.25 23.73
CA ILE A 86 1.16 15.80 24.67
C ILE A 86 0.80 14.47 25.35
N ALA A 87 -0.49 14.21 25.62
CA ALA A 87 -0.94 12.98 26.27
C ALA A 87 -0.58 11.73 25.44
N LEU A 88 -0.32 11.87 24.15
CA LEU A 88 0.17 10.76 23.32
C LEU A 88 1.54 10.26 23.77
N LEU A 89 2.39 11.12 24.32
CA LEU A 89 3.73 10.74 24.80
C LEU A 89 3.66 9.90 26.09
N GLN A 90 2.53 9.90 26.78
CA GLN A 90 2.28 9.07 27.98
C GLN A 90 1.80 7.66 27.61
N THR A 91 1.73 7.33 26.32
CA THR A 91 1.31 6.02 25.86
C THR A 91 2.30 4.94 26.29
N SER A 92 1.79 3.92 26.97
CA SER A 92 2.54 2.75 27.37
C SER A 92 2.46 1.62 26.33
N VAL A 93 3.32 0.60 26.46
CA VAL A 93 3.25 -0.63 25.69
C VAL A 93 1.91 -1.34 25.93
N ALA A 94 1.42 -1.34 27.17
CA ALA A 94 0.14 -1.95 27.54
C ALA A 94 -1.04 -1.29 26.82
N ASP A 95 -1.02 0.05 26.63
CA ASP A 95 -2.07 0.75 25.89
C ASP A 95 -2.13 0.31 24.41
N VAL A 96 -0.97 0.08 23.81
CA VAL A 96 -0.91 -0.36 22.40
C VAL A 96 -1.34 -1.82 22.27
N HIS A 97 -1.01 -2.68 23.24
CA HIS A 97 -1.54 -4.04 23.31
C HIS A 97 -3.06 -4.05 23.44
N ALA A 98 -3.62 -3.29 24.38
CA ALA A 98 -5.07 -3.19 24.55
C ALA A 98 -5.79 -2.70 23.29
N TRP A 99 -5.21 -1.72 22.57
CA TRP A 99 -5.73 -1.28 21.29
C TRP A 99 -5.68 -2.38 20.21
N ARG A 100 -4.56 -3.12 20.13
CA ARG A 100 -4.42 -4.27 19.23
C ARG A 100 -5.50 -5.31 19.48
N ASP A 101 -5.70 -5.69 20.75
CA ASP A 101 -6.69 -6.70 21.15
C ASP A 101 -8.11 -6.22 20.86
N ARG A 102 -8.38 -4.94 21.06
CA ARG A 102 -9.64 -4.32 20.65
C ARG A 102 -9.86 -4.42 19.14
N LEU A 103 -8.84 -4.11 18.34
CA LEU A 103 -8.95 -4.21 16.87
C LEU A 103 -9.20 -5.65 16.42
N LEU A 104 -8.60 -6.64 17.07
CA LEU A 104 -8.85 -8.06 16.80
C LEU A 104 -10.29 -8.45 17.15
N THR A 105 -10.78 -8.02 18.31
CA THR A 105 -12.17 -8.25 18.74
C THR A 105 -13.18 -7.61 17.79
N ASP A 106 -12.87 -6.43 17.26
CA ASP A 106 -13.69 -5.73 16.27
C ASP A 106 -13.57 -6.35 14.85
N GLY A 107 -12.83 -7.46 14.67
CA GLY A 107 -12.70 -8.19 13.42
C GLY A 107 -11.78 -7.52 12.39
N ALA A 108 -10.83 -6.69 12.82
CA ALA A 108 -9.88 -6.09 11.90
C ALA A 108 -8.99 -7.14 11.24
N ALA A 109 -8.89 -7.09 9.91
CA ALA A 109 -8.01 -7.97 9.17
C ALA A 109 -6.54 -7.81 9.60
N PRO A 110 -5.74 -8.90 9.71
CA PRO A 110 -4.35 -8.89 10.17
C PRO A 110 -3.47 -7.84 9.49
N LYS A 111 -3.62 -7.63 8.19
CA LYS A 111 -2.88 -6.59 7.46
C LYS A 111 -3.26 -5.18 7.87
N THR A 112 -4.53 -4.92 8.14
CA THR A 112 -4.99 -3.62 8.62
C THR A 112 -4.42 -3.33 10.01
N LEU A 113 -4.46 -4.31 10.89
CA LEU A 113 -3.88 -4.24 12.23
C LEU A 113 -2.38 -3.97 12.17
N ASN A 114 -1.63 -4.80 11.43
CA ASN A 114 -0.19 -4.64 11.27
C ASN A 114 0.19 -3.26 10.68
N ARG A 115 -0.60 -2.76 9.72
CA ARG A 115 -0.40 -1.44 9.13
C ARG A 115 -0.62 -0.32 10.14
N ARG A 116 -1.68 -0.39 10.94
CA ARG A 116 -2.00 0.61 11.97
C ARG A 116 -0.91 0.70 13.02
N ILE A 117 -0.45 -0.45 13.55
CA ILE A 117 0.66 -0.49 14.51
C ILE A 117 1.95 0.04 13.89
N ALA A 118 2.26 -0.35 12.64
CA ALA A 118 3.44 0.14 11.95
C ALA A 118 3.40 1.67 11.69
N SER A 119 2.22 2.22 11.41
CA SER A 119 2.02 3.67 11.27
C SER A 119 2.27 4.40 12.58
N LEU A 120 1.71 3.89 13.68
CA LEU A 120 1.93 4.43 15.02
C LEU A 120 3.42 4.37 15.40
N SER A 121 4.06 3.22 15.24
CA SER A 121 5.49 3.05 15.48
C SER A 121 6.35 4.01 14.64
N SER A 122 5.98 4.23 13.38
CA SER A 122 6.67 5.17 12.49
C SER A 122 6.53 6.61 12.96
N PHE A 123 5.40 6.97 13.56
CA PHE A 123 5.21 8.30 14.12
C PHE A 123 6.07 8.50 15.38
N PHE A 124 6.08 7.55 16.31
CA PHE A 124 6.96 7.61 17.50
C PHE A 124 8.45 7.68 17.12
N LYS A 125 8.89 6.94 16.08
CA LYS A 125 10.25 7.08 15.55
C LYS A 125 10.52 8.49 15.01
N TYR A 126 9.53 9.13 14.44
CA TYR A 126 9.68 10.51 13.96
C TYR A 126 9.76 11.51 15.11
N LEU A 127 8.99 11.31 16.18
CA LEU A 127 9.11 12.07 17.42
C LEU A 127 10.50 11.94 18.06
N GLN A 128 11.04 10.72 18.09
CA GLN A 128 12.42 10.46 18.53
C GLN A 128 13.45 11.26 17.71
N ALA A 129 13.31 11.21 16.38
CA ALA A 129 14.19 11.95 15.48
C ALA A 129 14.06 13.47 15.67
N ALA A 130 12.84 13.99 15.86
CA ALA A 130 12.61 15.40 16.11
C ALA A 130 13.22 15.86 17.46
N ALA A 131 13.11 15.08 18.51
CA ALA A 131 13.74 15.37 19.80
C ALA A 131 15.28 15.37 19.68
N ALA A 132 15.84 14.41 18.94
CA ALA A 132 17.29 14.33 18.68
C ALA A 132 17.80 15.52 17.82
N GLU A 133 17.05 15.91 16.79
CA GLU A 133 17.37 17.08 15.96
C GLU A 133 17.44 18.36 16.80
N LEU A 134 16.51 18.53 17.72
CA LEU A 134 16.46 19.66 18.66
C LEU A 134 17.51 19.53 19.78
N ARG A 135 18.31 18.45 19.79
CA ARG A 135 19.32 18.17 20.83
C ARG A 135 18.74 18.22 22.24
N LEU A 136 17.53 17.65 22.41
CA LEU A 136 16.88 17.62 23.71
C LEU A 136 17.44 16.46 24.56
N PRO A 137 17.73 16.67 25.85
CA PRO A 137 18.19 15.63 26.75
C PRO A 137 17.03 14.78 27.26
N ILE A 138 16.17 14.31 26.36
CA ILE A 138 15.00 13.49 26.67
C ILE A 138 14.99 12.24 25.80
N THR A 139 14.40 11.18 26.33
CA THR A 139 14.12 9.96 25.57
C THR A 139 12.62 9.89 25.29
N VAL A 140 12.23 9.84 24.02
CA VAL A 140 10.85 9.59 23.61
C VAL A 140 10.69 8.08 23.42
N PRO A 141 9.88 7.37 24.24
CA PRO A 141 9.67 5.95 24.06
C PRO A 141 8.88 5.66 22.80
N ASN A 142 9.06 4.46 22.23
CA ASN A 142 8.22 3.95 21.13
C ASN A 142 7.43 2.73 21.62
N PRO A 143 6.23 2.91 22.18
CA PRO A 143 5.43 1.82 22.73
C PRO A 143 4.90 0.87 21.65
N ALA A 144 4.89 1.30 20.38
CA ALA A 144 4.48 0.49 19.23
C ALA A 144 5.67 -0.20 18.52
N HIS A 145 6.83 -0.30 19.18
CA HIS A 145 8.01 -0.92 18.58
C HIS A 145 7.80 -2.42 18.35
N ALA A 146 8.32 -2.94 17.22
CA ALA A 146 8.12 -4.34 16.82
C ALA A 146 8.72 -5.37 17.79
N GLN A 147 9.63 -4.99 18.69
CA GLN A 147 10.12 -5.84 19.75
C GLN A 147 9.09 -6.12 20.85
N PHE A 148 8.15 -5.19 21.07
CA PHE A 148 7.10 -5.35 22.08
C PHE A 148 5.83 -5.95 21.50
N LEU A 149 5.60 -5.76 20.19
CA LEU A 149 4.37 -6.14 19.49
C LEU A 149 4.70 -7.08 18.35
N GLY A 150 4.37 -8.35 18.48
CA GLY A 150 4.44 -9.32 17.39
C GLY A 150 3.52 -8.90 16.23
N ARG A 151 3.88 -9.33 15.02
CA ARG A 151 3.00 -9.19 13.86
C ARG A 151 1.98 -10.30 13.83
N GLU A 152 0.74 -9.96 13.52
CA GLU A 152 -0.26 -10.97 13.19
C GLU A 152 0.10 -11.67 11.89
N ALA A 153 -0.02 -13.00 11.90
CA ALA A 153 0.19 -13.79 10.71
C ALA A 153 -0.91 -13.44 9.68
N ALA A 154 -0.50 -12.96 8.52
CA ALA A 154 -1.39 -12.74 7.40
C ALA A 154 -1.01 -13.73 6.31
N ASP A 155 -1.94 -14.58 5.88
CA ASP A 155 -1.67 -15.46 4.73
C ASP A 155 -1.66 -14.60 3.46
N PRO A 156 -0.52 -14.49 2.79
CA PRO A 156 -0.45 -13.73 1.55
C PRO A 156 -1.27 -14.36 0.42
N ARG A 157 -1.65 -15.64 0.54
CA ARG A 157 -2.33 -16.40 -0.50
C ARG A 157 -3.85 -16.18 -0.53
N GLU A 158 -4.45 -15.77 0.59
CA GLU A 158 -5.91 -15.63 0.70
C GLU A 158 -6.47 -14.32 0.10
N GLU A 159 -5.65 -13.34 -0.16
CA GLU A 159 -6.12 -11.95 -0.31
C GLU A 159 -6.55 -11.53 -1.70
N THR A 160 -6.03 -12.15 -2.75
CA THR A 160 -6.40 -11.75 -4.11
C THR A 160 -6.73 -12.96 -4.94
N ARG A 161 -8.03 -13.22 -5.10
CA ARG A 161 -8.50 -14.30 -5.96
C ARG A 161 -8.21 -13.98 -7.42
N ALA A 162 -7.53 -14.90 -8.11
CA ALA A 162 -7.39 -14.88 -9.56
C ALA A 162 -8.67 -15.44 -10.22
N LEU A 163 -9.02 -14.92 -11.38
CA LEU A 163 -10.05 -15.52 -12.23
C LEU A 163 -9.51 -16.80 -12.88
N SER A 164 -10.38 -17.77 -13.12
CA SER A 164 -10.08 -18.87 -14.02
C SER A 164 -9.94 -18.36 -15.47
N ALA A 165 -9.28 -19.14 -16.33
CA ALA A 165 -9.15 -18.80 -17.76
C ALA A 165 -10.52 -18.56 -18.43
N THR A 166 -11.53 -19.35 -18.06
CA THR A 166 -12.91 -19.19 -18.57
C THR A 166 -13.51 -17.87 -18.12
N ARG A 167 -13.42 -17.52 -16.84
CA ARG A 167 -13.93 -16.25 -16.32
C ARG A 167 -13.19 -15.03 -16.88
N ALA A 168 -11.88 -15.14 -17.10
CA ALA A 168 -11.10 -14.09 -17.74
C ALA A 168 -11.57 -13.84 -19.19
N ARG A 169 -11.84 -14.90 -19.96
CA ARG A 169 -12.43 -14.79 -21.31
C ARG A 169 -13.83 -14.18 -21.27
N GLN A 170 -14.69 -14.62 -20.36
CA GLN A 170 -16.01 -14.03 -20.16
C GLN A 170 -15.93 -12.54 -19.86
N LEU A 171 -15.04 -12.14 -18.95
CA LEU A 171 -14.84 -10.73 -18.58
C LEU A 171 -14.44 -9.88 -19.81
N MET A 172 -13.49 -10.35 -20.61
CA MET A 172 -13.05 -9.65 -21.82
C MET A 172 -14.15 -9.52 -22.88
N GLY A 173 -15.14 -10.41 -22.87
CA GLY A 173 -16.28 -10.39 -23.78
C GLY A 173 -17.47 -9.55 -23.31
N LEU A 174 -17.49 -9.10 -22.05
CA LEU A 174 -18.64 -8.35 -21.50
C LEU A 174 -18.92 -7.02 -22.21
N PRO A 175 -17.90 -6.21 -22.65
CA PRO A 175 -18.17 -5.01 -23.45
C PRO A 175 -18.45 -5.39 -24.90
N ALA A 176 -19.64 -5.95 -25.20
CA ALA A 176 -19.99 -6.50 -26.51
C ALA A 176 -20.62 -5.50 -27.48
N GLY A 177 -20.94 -4.28 -27.02
CA GLY A 177 -21.54 -3.25 -27.86
C GLY A 177 -20.57 -2.60 -28.87
N ASP A 178 -21.10 -1.65 -29.64
CA ASP A 178 -20.35 -0.92 -30.70
C ASP A 178 -20.22 0.60 -30.40
N THR A 179 -20.42 0.99 -29.14
CA THR A 179 -20.19 2.36 -28.71
C THR A 179 -18.71 2.62 -28.44
N ILE A 180 -18.30 3.90 -28.47
CA ILE A 180 -16.95 4.28 -28.12
C ILE A 180 -16.54 3.81 -26.72
N PHE A 181 -17.49 3.68 -25.80
CA PHE A 181 -17.27 3.18 -24.45
C PHE A 181 -17.01 1.68 -24.43
N ASP A 182 -17.70 0.92 -25.29
CA ASP A 182 -17.45 -0.53 -25.43
C ASP A 182 -16.05 -0.81 -25.99
N TYR A 183 -15.60 -0.06 -27.00
CA TYR A 183 -14.23 -0.16 -27.50
C TYR A 183 -13.20 0.18 -26.42
N ARG A 184 -13.40 1.28 -25.70
CA ARG A 184 -12.54 1.68 -24.59
C ARG A 184 -12.47 0.60 -23.52
N ASP A 185 -13.61 0.07 -23.10
CA ASP A 185 -13.70 -0.85 -21.99
C ASP A 185 -13.11 -2.23 -22.34
N ARG A 186 -13.30 -2.68 -23.61
CA ARG A 186 -12.58 -3.84 -24.16
C ARG A 186 -11.07 -3.63 -24.09
N ALA A 187 -10.58 -2.49 -24.54
CA ALA A 187 -9.17 -2.16 -24.50
C ALA A 187 -8.63 -2.14 -23.06
N ILE A 188 -9.35 -1.54 -22.13
CA ILE A 188 -8.99 -1.49 -20.70
C ILE A 188 -8.89 -2.89 -20.11
N LEU A 189 -9.93 -3.72 -20.23
CA LEU A 189 -9.97 -5.06 -19.64
C LEU A 189 -8.89 -5.97 -20.20
N LYS A 190 -8.71 -5.98 -21.53
CA LYS A 190 -7.65 -6.74 -22.20
C LYS A 190 -6.26 -6.23 -21.80
N PHE A 191 -6.06 -4.91 -21.77
CA PHE A 191 -4.80 -4.33 -21.33
C PHE A 191 -4.40 -4.81 -19.93
N TYR A 192 -5.30 -4.71 -18.93
CA TYR A 192 -4.96 -5.13 -17.56
C TYR A 192 -4.75 -6.64 -17.45
N LEU A 193 -5.52 -7.45 -18.16
CA LEU A 193 -5.37 -8.92 -18.13
C LEU A 193 -4.10 -9.41 -18.82
N TYR A 194 -3.66 -8.78 -19.90
CA TYR A 194 -2.46 -9.22 -20.62
C TYR A 194 -1.16 -8.59 -20.12
N SER A 195 -1.19 -7.36 -19.65
CA SER A 195 0.00 -6.68 -19.11
C SER A 195 0.22 -6.93 -17.61
N GLY A 196 -0.82 -7.31 -16.87
CA GLY A 196 -0.79 -7.38 -15.41
C GLY A 196 -0.42 -6.05 -14.75
N ALA A 197 -0.63 -4.90 -15.42
CA ALA A 197 -0.26 -3.59 -14.92
C ALA A 197 -1.00 -3.23 -13.62
N ARG A 198 -0.37 -2.40 -12.77
CA ARG A 198 -1.06 -1.79 -11.62
C ARG A 198 -2.11 -0.78 -12.09
N LEU A 199 -3.26 -0.71 -11.40
CA LEU A 199 -4.38 0.15 -11.79
C LEU A 199 -3.94 1.59 -12.12
N ALA A 200 -3.18 2.21 -11.23
CA ALA A 200 -2.71 3.58 -11.41
C ALA A 200 -1.70 3.74 -12.56
N ALA A 201 -1.02 2.68 -12.99
CA ALA A 201 -0.13 2.74 -14.15
C ALA A 201 -0.94 2.86 -15.45
N GLY A 202 -2.02 2.07 -15.60
CA GLY A 202 -2.92 2.19 -16.74
C GLY A 202 -3.62 3.55 -16.83
N CYS A 203 -3.98 4.15 -15.67
CA CYS A 203 -4.59 5.49 -15.65
C CYS A 203 -3.65 6.60 -16.17
N ARG A 204 -2.33 6.40 -16.11
CA ARG A 204 -1.33 7.41 -16.53
C ARG A 204 -0.81 7.23 -17.93
N LEU A 205 -1.29 6.24 -18.67
CA LEU A 205 -0.86 6.01 -20.05
C LEU A 205 -1.28 7.15 -20.96
N GLY A 206 -0.33 7.61 -21.74
CA GLY A 206 -0.58 8.44 -22.91
C GLY A 206 -0.69 7.60 -24.19
N VAL A 207 -1.22 8.19 -25.24
CA VAL A 207 -1.27 7.57 -26.58
C VAL A 207 0.16 7.24 -27.04
N GLU A 208 1.10 8.12 -26.75
CA GLU A 208 2.52 8.00 -27.06
C GLU A 208 3.25 6.89 -26.30
N ASP A 209 2.62 6.28 -25.30
CA ASP A 209 3.18 5.14 -24.57
C ASP A 209 2.87 3.79 -25.23
N PHE A 210 1.94 3.76 -26.18
CA PHE A 210 1.62 2.58 -26.97
C PHE A 210 2.33 2.64 -28.33
N HIS A 211 3.16 1.64 -28.61
CA HIS A 211 3.87 1.50 -29.88
C HIS A 211 3.52 0.16 -30.50
N GLN A 212 3.31 0.19 -31.80
CA GLN A 212 3.12 -1.02 -32.60
C GLN A 212 3.95 -0.91 -33.87
N ASP A 213 4.66 -1.96 -34.15
CA ASP A 213 5.46 -2.16 -35.35
C ASP A 213 5.20 -3.57 -35.91
N PRO A 214 5.83 -3.96 -37.05
CA PRO A 214 5.69 -5.28 -37.64
C PRO A 214 6.12 -6.44 -36.73
N ASP A 215 7.04 -6.18 -35.77
CA ASP A 215 7.57 -7.19 -34.86
C ASP A 215 6.70 -7.40 -33.61
N GLY A 216 5.73 -6.51 -33.36
CA GLY A 216 4.78 -6.61 -32.27
C GLY A 216 4.34 -5.29 -31.68
N ALA A 217 3.62 -5.40 -30.57
CA ALA A 217 3.16 -4.24 -29.82
C ALA A 217 3.84 -4.15 -28.45
N THR A 218 4.17 -2.94 -28.07
CA THR A 218 4.75 -2.63 -26.76
C THR A 218 4.02 -1.49 -26.07
N ILE A 219 4.09 -1.47 -24.74
CA ILE A 219 3.55 -0.38 -23.94
C ILE A 219 4.54 0.05 -22.87
N ARG A 220 4.74 1.35 -22.74
CA ARG A 220 5.63 1.95 -21.75
C ARG A 220 4.87 2.33 -20.49
N LEU A 221 5.11 1.58 -19.41
CA LEU A 221 4.46 1.77 -18.13
C LEU A 221 5.28 2.67 -17.21
N SER A 222 4.64 3.68 -16.64
CA SER A 222 5.21 4.53 -15.58
C SER A 222 4.73 4.04 -14.22
N GLU A 223 5.65 3.53 -13.38
CA GLU A 223 5.35 2.98 -12.06
C GLU A 223 5.74 3.94 -10.91
N LYS A 224 5.44 3.53 -9.66
CA LYS A 224 5.80 4.29 -8.47
C LYS A 224 7.31 4.51 -8.38
N GLY A 225 7.74 5.75 -8.09
CA GLY A 225 9.15 6.13 -7.98
C GLY A 225 9.82 6.45 -9.32
N ALA A 226 9.05 6.97 -10.29
CA ALA A 226 9.51 7.38 -11.63
C ALA A 226 10.16 6.24 -12.45
N ARG A 227 9.95 4.99 -12.08
CA ARG A 227 10.44 3.84 -12.85
C ARG A 227 9.58 3.67 -14.09
N ARG A 228 10.25 3.62 -15.25
CA ARG A 228 9.62 3.29 -16.53
C ARG A 228 10.06 1.89 -16.94
N ARG A 229 9.14 1.13 -17.51
CA ARG A 229 9.44 -0.16 -18.16
C ARG A 229 8.59 -0.33 -19.40
N THR A 230 9.16 -0.93 -20.41
CA THR A 230 8.44 -1.34 -21.62
C THR A 230 8.03 -2.79 -21.47
N VAL A 231 6.80 -3.10 -21.83
CA VAL A 231 6.19 -4.43 -21.77
C VAL A 231 5.71 -4.79 -23.15
N GLY A 232 6.11 -5.97 -23.64
CA GLY A 232 5.52 -6.55 -24.84
C GLY A 232 4.03 -6.85 -24.58
N LEU A 233 3.17 -6.44 -25.49
CA LEU A 233 1.74 -6.59 -25.35
C LEU A 233 1.22 -7.69 -26.28
N HIS A 234 0.41 -8.59 -25.73
CA HIS A 234 -0.23 -9.64 -26.52
C HIS A 234 -1.10 -9.03 -27.62
N PHE A 235 -1.10 -9.62 -28.82
CA PHE A 235 -1.80 -9.10 -30.00
C PHE A 235 -3.27 -8.77 -29.72
N THR A 236 -3.99 -9.63 -28.98
CA THR A 236 -5.39 -9.41 -28.61
C THR A 236 -5.63 -8.12 -27.83
N ALA A 237 -4.67 -7.69 -27.01
CA ALA A 237 -4.77 -6.43 -26.28
C ALA A 237 -4.34 -5.26 -27.16
N ALA A 238 -3.34 -5.46 -28.02
CA ALA A 238 -2.88 -4.47 -28.96
C ALA A 238 -3.97 -4.07 -29.96
N GLU A 239 -4.62 -5.05 -30.59
CA GLU A 239 -5.77 -4.84 -31.49
C GLU A 239 -6.88 -4.03 -30.80
N ALA A 240 -7.27 -4.43 -29.59
CA ALA A 240 -8.32 -3.71 -28.86
C ALA A 240 -7.95 -2.25 -28.55
N ILE A 241 -6.68 -1.98 -28.27
CA ILE A 241 -6.17 -0.63 -28.03
C ILE A 241 -6.19 0.16 -29.36
N GLN A 242 -5.75 -0.43 -30.47
CA GLN A 242 -5.80 0.19 -31.78
C GLN A 242 -7.22 0.54 -32.23
N ASP A 243 -8.14 -0.42 -32.11
CA ASP A 243 -9.55 -0.22 -32.43
C ASP A 243 -10.13 0.95 -31.63
N TYR A 244 -9.80 1.01 -30.33
CA TYR A 244 -10.22 2.11 -29.48
C TYR A 244 -9.59 3.45 -29.93
N ILE A 245 -8.28 3.49 -30.17
CA ILE A 245 -7.58 4.70 -30.64
C ILE A 245 -8.22 5.20 -31.94
N ALA A 246 -8.42 4.31 -32.91
CA ALA A 246 -9.01 4.64 -34.21
C ALA A 246 -10.45 5.15 -34.05
N ARG A 247 -11.29 4.44 -33.29
CA ARG A 247 -12.69 4.79 -33.07
C ARG A 247 -12.84 6.10 -32.31
N ALA A 248 -11.98 6.35 -31.32
CA ALA A 248 -11.95 7.57 -30.54
C ALA A 248 -11.20 8.72 -31.22
N ARG A 249 -10.54 8.47 -32.36
CA ARG A 249 -9.69 9.41 -33.09
C ARG A 249 -8.65 10.08 -32.18
N LEU A 250 -7.97 9.24 -31.35
CA LEU A 250 -6.96 9.74 -30.43
C LEU A 250 -5.64 9.94 -31.16
N THR A 251 -5.09 11.15 -31.10
CA THR A 251 -3.78 11.51 -31.67
C THR A 251 -2.72 11.70 -30.57
N ASP A 252 -3.12 12.14 -29.39
CA ASP A 252 -2.25 12.49 -28.28
C ASP A 252 -2.98 12.44 -26.94
N GLY A 253 -2.26 12.77 -25.86
CA GLY A 253 -2.79 12.88 -24.50
C GLY A 253 -3.14 11.54 -23.87
N PRO A 254 -4.05 11.49 -22.86
CA PRO A 254 -4.36 10.26 -22.14
C PRO A 254 -4.91 9.18 -23.07
N LEU A 255 -4.34 7.95 -22.97
CA LEU A 255 -4.80 6.81 -23.74
C LEU A 255 -6.20 6.40 -23.31
N PHE A 256 -6.41 6.10 -22.04
CA PHE A 256 -7.74 5.77 -21.52
C PHE A 256 -8.41 7.00 -20.96
N ARG A 257 -9.57 7.35 -21.51
CA ARG A 257 -10.31 8.57 -21.18
C ARG A 257 -11.67 8.24 -20.57
N PRO A 258 -12.05 8.86 -19.45
CA PRO A 258 -13.38 8.66 -18.88
C PRO A 258 -14.46 9.30 -19.73
N GLN A 259 -15.70 8.94 -19.46
CA GLN A 259 -16.87 9.65 -19.98
C GLN A 259 -16.87 11.08 -19.43
N LYS A 260 -17.20 12.09 -20.26
CA LYS A 260 -17.16 13.50 -19.88
C LYS A 260 -18.10 13.82 -18.71
N ASN A 261 -19.27 13.22 -18.72
CA ASN A 261 -20.26 13.20 -17.61
C ASN A 261 -21.24 12.05 -17.85
N SER A 262 -22.09 11.72 -16.87
CA SER A 262 -23.01 10.58 -16.93
C SER A 262 -24.00 10.57 -18.10
N ARG A 263 -24.29 11.73 -18.70
CA ARG A 263 -25.20 11.88 -19.84
C ARG A 263 -24.49 12.04 -21.17
N SER A 264 -23.17 12.27 -21.16
CA SER A 264 -22.40 12.52 -22.37
C SER A 264 -22.18 11.22 -23.17
N LYS A 265 -22.26 11.32 -24.48
CA LYS A 265 -21.82 10.25 -25.41
C LYS A 265 -20.35 10.43 -25.84
N THR A 266 -19.61 11.37 -25.25
CA THR A 266 -18.23 11.67 -25.60
C THR A 266 -17.27 11.41 -24.46
N LEU A 267 -16.00 11.19 -24.79
CA LEU A 267 -14.89 11.04 -23.87
C LEU A 267 -14.41 12.40 -23.36
N ALA A 268 -13.94 12.45 -22.13
CA ALA A 268 -13.20 13.59 -21.62
C ALA A 268 -11.77 13.61 -22.18
N ALA A 269 -11.14 14.79 -22.21
CA ALA A 269 -9.73 14.90 -22.58
C ALA A 269 -8.75 14.67 -21.41
N THR A 270 -9.25 14.22 -20.28
CA THR A 270 -8.48 13.98 -19.04
C THR A 270 -8.21 12.48 -18.83
N PRO A 271 -7.16 12.10 -18.10
CA PRO A 271 -6.94 10.71 -17.73
C PRO A 271 -8.01 10.21 -16.78
N PHE A 272 -8.15 8.89 -16.67
CA PHE A 272 -8.96 8.29 -15.63
C PHE A 272 -8.38 8.60 -14.24
N ASP A 273 -9.25 9.02 -13.32
CA ASP A 273 -8.96 8.91 -11.90
C ASP A 273 -8.96 7.42 -11.48
N PRO A 274 -7.99 6.99 -10.63
CA PRO A 274 -7.92 5.60 -10.20
C PRO A 274 -9.19 5.05 -9.54
N SER A 275 -9.96 5.88 -8.82
CA SER A 275 -11.22 5.45 -8.20
C SER A 275 -12.31 5.22 -9.24
N THR A 276 -12.32 6.02 -10.31
CA THR A 276 -13.26 5.86 -11.43
C THR A 276 -12.90 4.62 -12.27
N MET A 277 -11.61 4.40 -12.54
CA MET A 277 -11.13 3.18 -13.20
C MET A 277 -11.47 1.93 -12.35
N TYR A 278 -11.27 2.03 -11.04
CA TYR A 278 -11.64 0.96 -10.10
C TYR A 278 -13.14 0.60 -10.23
N ARG A 279 -14.01 1.60 -10.16
CA ARG A 279 -15.47 1.39 -10.27
C ARG A 279 -15.89 0.80 -11.61
N LEU A 280 -15.26 1.24 -12.71
CA LEU A 280 -15.53 0.68 -14.04
C LEU A 280 -15.21 -0.81 -14.09
N ILE A 281 -14.01 -1.20 -13.66
CA ILE A 281 -13.59 -2.62 -13.66
C ILE A 281 -14.45 -3.43 -12.69
N MET A 282 -14.78 -2.90 -11.50
CA MET A 282 -15.67 -3.57 -10.55
C MET A 282 -17.04 -3.85 -11.17
N GLY A 283 -17.62 -2.86 -11.87
CA GLY A 283 -18.90 -3.05 -12.54
C GLY A 283 -18.91 -4.21 -13.55
N TYR A 284 -17.78 -4.47 -14.23
CA TYR A 284 -17.64 -5.66 -15.07
C TYR A 284 -17.42 -6.95 -14.28
N LEU A 285 -16.61 -6.92 -13.23
CA LEU A 285 -16.37 -8.08 -12.37
C LEU A 285 -17.65 -8.55 -11.67
N GLU A 286 -18.51 -7.63 -11.28
CA GLU A 286 -19.81 -7.92 -10.64
C GLU A 286 -20.82 -8.56 -11.59
N ARG A 287 -20.68 -8.37 -12.89
CA ARG A 287 -21.51 -8.98 -13.93
C ARG A 287 -21.09 -10.42 -14.27
N LEU A 288 -19.94 -10.88 -13.81
CA LEU A 288 -19.54 -12.27 -14.03
C LEU A 288 -20.49 -13.23 -13.33
N PRO A 289 -20.84 -14.37 -13.97
CA PRO A 289 -21.69 -15.38 -13.35
C PRO A 289 -21.14 -15.83 -12.00
N ARG A 290 -21.96 -15.81 -10.97
CA ARG A 290 -21.64 -16.31 -9.64
C ARG A 290 -22.23 -17.72 -9.49
N GLU A 291 -21.53 -18.59 -8.82
CA GLU A 291 -22.10 -19.88 -8.43
C GLU A 291 -23.20 -19.59 -7.42
N ALA A 292 -24.45 -19.88 -7.81
CA ALA A 292 -25.57 -19.84 -6.88
C ALA A 292 -25.29 -20.86 -5.78
N ARG A 293 -25.28 -20.42 -4.52
CA ARG A 293 -25.39 -21.33 -3.40
C ARG A 293 -26.80 -21.89 -3.45
N ALA A 294 -26.92 -23.19 -3.64
CA ALA A 294 -28.17 -23.89 -3.94
C ALA A 294 -29.27 -23.81 -2.85
N GLN A 295 -29.09 -23.07 -1.76
CA GLN A 295 -30.01 -23.09 -0.60
C GLN A 295 -30.06 -21.77 0.20
N ASP A 296 -29.68 -20.62 -0.34
CA ASP A 296 -29.64 -19.38 0.44
C ASP A 296 -30.53 -18.31 -0.21
N ASP A 297 -31.69 -18.03 0.39
CA ASP A 297 -32.60 -16.94 -0.02
C ASP A 297 -32.06 -15.54 0.33
N GLY A 298 -30.81 -15.45 0.79
CA GLY A 298 -30.12 -14.21 1.13
C GLY A 298 -29.63 -13.41 -0.08
N PRO A 299 -29.21 -12.17 0.13
CA PRO A 299 -28.61 -11.37 -0.93
C PRO A 299 -27.33 -12.06 -1.45
N PRO A 300 -27.05 -11.99 -2.78
CA PRO A 300 -25.88 -12.64 -3.34
C PRO A 300 -24.60 -12.20 -2.63
N PRO A 301 -23.67 -13.11 -2.36
CA PRO A 301 -22.42 -12.76 -1.69
C PRO A 301 -21.67 -11.67 -2.46
N PRO A 302 -20.89 -10.82 -1.78
CA PRO A 302 -20.14 -9.75 -2.44
C PRO A 302 -19.18 -10.34 -3.50
N CYS A 303 -18.87 -9.54 -4.53
CA CYS A 303 -17.94 -9.97 -5.58
C CYS A 303 -16.59 -10.34 -4.96
N PRO A 304 -16.08 -11.57 -5.15
CA PRO A 304 -14.82 -12.00 -4.55
C PRO A 304 -13.60 -11.44 -5.29
N TYR A 305 -13.81 -10.71 -6.38
CA TYR A 305 -12.78 -10.15 -7.22
C TYR A 305 -12.66 -8.64 -7.06
N SER A 306 -11.48 -8.13 -7.32
CA SER A 306 -11.17 -6.70 -7.38
C SER A 306 -10.35 -6.41 -8.64
N PRO A 307 -10.11 -5.16 -9.02
CA PRO A 307 -9.21 -4.84 -10.13
C PRO A 307 -7.80 -5.44 -9.97
N HIS A 308 -7.35 -5.66 -8.73
CA HIS A 308 -6.08 -6.35 -8.49
C HIS A 308 -6.14 -7.85 -8.85
N SER A 309 -7.34 -8.43 -8.89
CA SER A 309 -7.55 -9.81 -9.36
C SER A 309 -7.16 -10.00 -10.83
N LEU A 310 -7.25 -8.96 -11.68
CA LEU A 310 -6.79 -9.04 -13.07
C LEU A 310 -5.29 -9.32 -13.14
N ARG A 311 -4.51 -8.62 -12.33
CA ARG A 311 -3.07 -8.84 -12.23
C ARG A 311 -2.72 -10.20 -11.60
N ALA A 312 -3.47 -10.61 -10.56
CA ALA A 312 -3.34 -11.95 -9.99
C ALA A 312 -3.65 -13.03 -11.03
N THR A 313 -4.66 -12.81 -11.88
CA THR A 313 -5.03 -13.70 -13.00
C THR A 313 -3.89 -13.84 -14.00
N THR A 314 -3.29 -12.71 -14.43
CA THR A 314 -2.13 -12.73 -15.34
C THR A 314 -1.01 -13.58 -14.76
N ALA A 315 -0.63 -13.34 -13.49
CA ALA A 315 0.42 -14.11 -12.82
C ALA A 315 0.09 -15.60 -12.74
N THR A 316 -1.10 -15.94 -12.23
CA THR A 316 -1.51 -17.33 -11.98
C THR A 316 -1.64 -18.12 -13.28
N LEU A 317 -2.20 -17.52 -14.34
CA LEU A 317 -2.35 -18.20 -15.62
C LEU A 317 -1.01 -18.42 -16.33
N LEU A 318 -0.11 -17.45 -16.30
CA LEU A 318 1.22 -17.58 -16.89
C LEU A 318 2.06 -18.66 -16.18
N LEU A 319 2.08 -18.61 -14.83
CA LEU A 319 2.77 -19.61 -14.03
C LEU A 319 2.14 -21.00 -14.23
N GLY A 320 0.81 -21.10 -14.27
CA GLY A 320 0.10 -22.34 -14.58
C GLY A 320 0.40 -22.89 -15.96
N ALA A 321 0.68 -22.04 -16.94
CA ALA A 321 1.12 -22.42 -18.28
C ALA A 321 2.62 -22.77 -18.37
N GLY A 322 3.35 -22.81 -17.25
CA GLY A 322 4.77 -23.15 -17.22
C GLY A 322 5.73 -22.01 -17.59
N VAL A 323 5.24 -20.78 -17.70
CA VAL A 323 6.13 -19.63 -17.96
C VAL A 323 7.07 -19.43 -16.78
N ASP A 324 8.34 -19.19 -17.08
CA ASP A 324 9.38 -18.96 -16.07
C ASP A 324 9.00 -17.83 -15.12
N ILE A 325 9.19 -18.03 -13.82
CA ILE A 325 8.76 -17.10 -12.78
C ILE A 325 9.49 -15.76 -12.86
N ARG A 326 10.72 -15.71 -13.40
CA ARG A 326 11.46 -14.44 -13.59
C ARG A 326 10.84 -13.63 -14.72
N LYS A 327 10.45 -14.27 -15.84
CA LYS A 327 9.70 -13.61 -16.92
C LYS A 327 8.37 -13.04 -16.41
N VAL A 328 7.67 -13.78 -15.55
CA VAL A 328 6.43 -13.28 -14.92
C VAL A 328 6.73 -12.14 -13.95
N GLN A 329 7.80 -12.23 -13.17
CA GLN A 329 8.25 -11.15 -12.29
C GLN A 329 8.54 -9.86 -13.06
N GLU A 330 9.26 -9.95 -14.18
CA GLU A 330 9.58 -8.82 -15.06
C GLU A 330 8.31 -8.22 -15.68
N LEU A 331 7.43 -9.06 -16.24
CA LEU A 331 6.14 -8.62 -16.78
C LEU A 331 5.32 -7.85 -15.75
N LEU A 332 5.33 -8.28 -14.51
CA LEU A 332 4.58 -7.63 -13.42
C LEU A 332 5.34 -6.44 -12.82
N GLY A 333 6.65 -6.34 -12.98
CA GLY A 333 7.48 -5.33 -12.34
C GLY A 333 7.54 -5.51 -10.82
N HIS A 334 7.68 -6.75 -10.34
CA HIS A 334 7.89 -7.03 -8.93
C HIS A 334 9.37 -6.87 -8.56
N ARG A 335 9.65 -6.09 -7.52
CA ARG A 335 11.03 -5.89 -7.04
C ARG A 335 11.64 -7.16 -6.47
N HIS A 336 10.83 -7.98 -5.82
CA HIS A 336 11.24 -9.23 -5.17
C HIS A 336 10.47 -10.40 -5.76
N ILE A 337 11.15 -11.49 -6.03
CA ILE A 337 10.58 -12.71 -6.60
C ILE A 337 9.53 -13.33 -5.69
N THR A 338 9.71 -13.19 -4.37
CA THR A 338 8.76 -13.62 -3.34
C THR A 338 7.34 -13.07 -3.56
N THR A 339 7.22 -11.86 -4.12
CA THR A 339 5.92 -11.28 -4.48
C THR A 339 5.25 -12.02 -5.65
N THR A 340 6.04 -12.60 -6.55
CA THR A 340 5.53 -13.41 -7.67
C THR A 340 5.20 -14.82 -7.23
N GLN A 341 5.98 -15.39 -6.31
CA GLN A 341 5.75 -16.73 -5.74
C GLN A 341 4.38 -16.89 -5.06
N ILE A 342 3.80 -15.81 -4.53
CA ILE A 342 2.45 -15.80 -3.95
C ILE A 342 1.40 -16.31 -4.95
N TYR A 343 1.59 -16.07 -6.25
CA TYR A 343 0.68 -16.46 -7.31
C TYR A 343 1.00 -17.85 -7.87
N ASP A 344 2.11 -18.47 -7.49
CA ASP A 344 2.46 -19.83 -7.93
C ASP A 344 1.68 -20.85 -7.09
N LYS A 345 0.59 -21.34 -7.68
CA LYS A 345 -0.29 -22.34 -7.06
C LYS A 345 -0.02 -23.77 -7.57
N ARG A 346 1.04 -23.95 -8.34
CA ARG A 346 1.39 -25.28 -8.85
C ARG A 346 1.77 -26.17 -7.67
N ARG A 347 1.06 -27.30 -7.55
CA ARG A 347 1.46 -28.39 -6.67
C ARG A 347 2.37 -29.30 -7.50
N ILE A 348 3.64 -29.32 -7.20
CA ILE A 348 4.57 -30.28 -7.77
C ILE A 348 4.31 -31.59 -7.04
N ALA A 349 3.82 -32.62 -7.77
CA ALA A 349 3.72 -33.98 -7.23
C ALA A 349 5.13 -34.44 -6.82
N ALA A 350 5.24 -35.29 -5.79
CA ALA A 350 6.53 -35.80 -5.34
C ALA A 350 7.32 -36.46 -6.49
N ALA A 351 6.64 -37.12 -7.43
CA ALA A 351 7.21 -37.71 -8.64
C ALA A 351 7.69 -36.68 -9.70
N GLN A 352 7.48 -35.36 -9.47
CA GLN A 352 7.90 -34.26 -10.33
C GLN A 352 8.80 -33.29 -9.56
N GLY A 353 9.34 -33.72 -8.43
CA GLY A 353 10.28 -32.94 -7.63
C GLY A 353 11.60 -32.71 -8.38
N ALA A 354 12.25 -31.60 -8.11
CA ALA A 354 13.50 -31.19 -8.78
C ALA A 354 14.63 -32.23 -8.70
N SER A 355 14.54 -33.18 -7.75
CA SER A 355 15.49 -34.30 -7.68
C SER A 355 15.43 -35.24 -8.89
N HIS A 356 14.31 -35.30 -9.60
CA HIS A 356 14.15 -36.09 -10.82
C HIS A 356 14.77 -35.42 -12.07
N ASP A 357 15.06 -34.11 -11.95
CA ASP A 357 15.68 -33.33 -13.03
C ASP A 357 17.21 -33.27 -12.91
N MET A 358 17.80 -34.00 -11.94
CA MET A 358 19.25 -34.08 -11.78
C MET A 358 19.88 -34.80 -12.98
N PRO A 359 20.82 -34.16 -13.71
CA PRO A 359 21.44 -34.71 -14.93
C PRO A 359 22.58 -35.68 -14.57
N ILE A 360 22.31 -36.74 -13.82
CA ILE A 360 23.23 -37.80 -13.42
C ILE A 360 22.70 -39.15 -13.79
#